data_5ee0932ff148fbc9690e16a498ba92d7
#
_entry.id   5ee0932ff148fbc9690e16a498ba92d7
#
_cell.length_a   1.000
_cell.length_b   1.000
_cell.length_c   1.000
_cell.angle_alpha   90.00
_cell.angle_beta   90.00
_cell.angle_gamma   90.00
#
_symmetry.space_group_name_H-M   'P 1'
#
loop_
_entity.id
_entity.type
_entity.pdbx_description
1 polymer ?
#
loop_
_entity_poly.entity_id
_entity_poly.type
_entity_poly.pdbx_seq_one_letter_code
_entity_poly.pdbx_strand_id
1 'polypeptide(L)'
;MIRQAALLACLLASLPALAGEPLQLGARGDIQVAFTPGDDAASMIIEAIHRARRQILVQAYSLTHKDIAQALADARRRGIDVQVIADPEQHERGATSRLAWLAEQGVPVWLDGEHAAAHNKVMLIDTGAPDAVVLTGSFNFTHAAQYRNAENLLLLRGNPALAEAYAANWRRHRIHALPLHHGR
;
A
#
# COMPACT_ATOMS: atom_id res chain seq x y z
N MET A 1 46.29 9.61 46.74
CA MET A 1 46.14 9.93 45.30
C MET A 1 44.83 9.35 44.80
N ILE A 2 43.78 10.17 44.76
CA ILE A 2 42.44 9.78 44.36
C ILE A 2 42.22 10.23 42.93
N ARG A 3 42.10 9.28 41.97
CA ARG A 3 41.80 9.55 40.58
C ARG A 3 40.30 9.78 40.42
N GLN A 4 39.88 11.00 40.11
CA GLN A 4 38.53 11.32 39.69
C GLN A 4 38.32 10.84 38.24
N ALA A 5 37.38 9.91 38.04
CA ALA A 5 36.89 9.51 36.72
C ALA A 5 35.74 10.46 36.34
N ALA A 6 35.95 11.28 35.32
CA ALA A 6 34.90 12.11 34.75
C ALA A 6 34.01 11.26 33.85
N LEU A 7 32.74 11.08 34.22
CA LEU A 7 31.72 10.52 33.35
C LEU A 7 31.31 11.58 32.34
N LEU A 8 31.62 11.34 31.07
CA LEU A 8 31.16 12.14 29.95
C LEU A 8 29.74 11.64 29.57
N ALA A 9 28.71 12.36 30.01
CA ALA A 9 27.33 12.07 29.59
C ALA A 9 27.10 12.62 28.17
N CYS A 10 27.07 11.75 27.16
CA CYS A 10 26.61 12.11 25.82
C CYS A 10 25.09 12.35 25.84
N LEU A 11 24.67 13.60 25.85
CA LEU A 11 23.29 13.99 25.52
C LEU A 11 23.09 13.73 24.02
N LEU A 12 22.42 12.64 23.69
CA LEU A 12 21.79 12.44 22.37
C LEU A 12 20.61 13.40 22.26
N ALA A 13 20.82 14.59 21.73
CA ALA A 13 19.73 15.48 21.33
C ALA A 13 18.99 14.81 20.17
N SER A 14 17.79 14.30 20.42
CA SER A 14 16.87 13.90 19.37
C SER A 14 16.48 15.17 18.58
N LEU A 15 17.02 15.31 17.37
CA LEU A 15 16.56 16.33 16.44
C LEU A 15 15.10 16.03 16.11
N PRO A 16 14.17 17.01 16.24
CA PRO A 16 12.82 16.80 15.77
C PRO A 16 12.87 16.49 14.27
N ALA A 17 12.20 15.43 13.87
CA ALA A 17 11.99 15.14 12.45
C ALA A 17 11.26 16.34 11.84
N LEU A 18 11.95 17.13 11.02
CA LEU A 18 11.31 18.19 10.25
C LEU A 18 10.26 17.55 9.35
N ALA A 19 8.99 17.85 9.60
CA ALA A 19 7.91 17.47 8.70
C ALA A 19 8.24 18.05 7.31
N GLY A 20 8.30 17.18 6.31
CA GLY A 20 8.54 17.61 4.92
C GLY A 20 7.40 18.50 4.43
N GLU A 21 7.71 19.47 3.58
CA GLU A 21 6.69 20.27 2.92
C GLU A 21 5.78 19.38 2.05
N PRO A 22 4.46 19.63 2.05
CA PRO A 22 3.54 18.94 1.18
C PRO A 22 3.91 19.13 -0.30
N LEU A 23 3.89 18.03 -1.07
CA LEU A 23 4.22 18.08 -2.50
C LEU A 23 3.04 18.65 -3.29
N GLN A 24 3.27 19.74 -4.04
CA GLN A 24 2.30 20.29 -4.96
C GLN A 24 2.61 19.84 -6.39
N LEU A 25 1.64 19.23 -7.05
CA LEU A 25 1.76 18.73 -8.42
C LEU A 25 0.64 19.29 -9.29
N GLY A 26 0.93 19.53 -10.58
CA GLY A 26 -0.10 19.89 -11.55
C GLY A 26 -1.09 18.75 -11.78
N ALA A 27 -2.38 19.06 -11.84
CA ALA A 27 -3.41 18.10 -12.22
C ALA A 27 -3.23 17.71 -13.70
N ARG A 28 -3.10 16.40 -13.96
CA ARG A 28 -2.93 15.81 -15.30
C ARG A 28 -3.63 14.47 -15.37
N GLY A 29 -4.01 14.09 -16.59
CA GLY A 29 -4.62 12.80 -16.89
C GLY A 29 -6.10 12.71 -16.54
N ASP A 30 -6.59 11.48 -16.42
CA ASP A 30 -8.00 11.19 -16.17
C ASP A 30 -8.22 10.81 -14.71
N ILE A 31 -9.37 11.20 -14.17
CA ILE A 31 -9.81 10.85 -12.82
C ILE A 31 -11.14 10.12 -12.93
N GLN A 32 -11.22 8.93 -12.34
CA GLN A 32 -12.46 8.21 -12.08
C GLN A 32 -12.71 8.19 -10.57
N VAL A 33 -13.96 8.31 -10.17
CA VAL A 33 -14.37 8.24 -8.76
C VAL A 33 -15.52 7.26 -8.61
N ALA A 34 -15.47 6.47 -7.53
CA ALA A 34 -16.56 5.60 -7.12
C ALA A 34 -16.91 5.85 -5.66
N PHE A 35 -18.21 5.85 -5.35
CA PHE A 35 -18.74 5.96 -3.98
C PHE A 35 -19.53 4.70 -3.63
N THR A 36 -19.20 4.06 -2.53
CA THR A 36 -19.89 2.85 -2.06
C THR A 36 -20.75 3.12 -0.82
N PRO A 37 -21.79 2.33 -0.58
CA PRO A 37 -22.35 1.31 -1.47
C PRO A 37 -23.17 2.01 -2.59
N GLY A 38 -23.04 1.55 -3.81
CA GLY A 38 -23.74 2.13 -4.96
C GLY A 38 -22.95 1.90 -6.24
N ASP A 39 -21.73 2.46 -6.29
CA ASP A 39 -20.83 2.22 -7.40
C ASP A 39 -20.00 0.94 -7.18
N ASP A 40 -19.58 0.31 -8.28
CA ASP A 40 -18.75 -0.91 -8.25
C ASP A 40 -17.26 -0.56 -8.22
N ALA A 41 -16.79 -0.13 -7.04
CA ALA A 41 -15.38 0.21 -6.82
C ALA A 41 -14.46 -1.03 -6.93
N ALA A 42 -14.94 -2.22 -6.54
CA ALA A 42 -14.16 -3.44 -6.62
C ALA A 42 -13.88 -3.82 -8.08
N SER A 43 -14.86 -3.75 -8.97
CA SER A 43 -14.64 -3.99 -10.41
C SER A 43 -13.70 -2.96 -11.04
N MET A 44 -13.75 -1.69 -10.63
CA MET A 44 -12.81 -0.67 -11.09
C MET A 44 -11.36 -1.01 -10.73
N ILE A 45 -11.13 -1.52 -9.51
CA ILE A 45 -9.81 -2.00 -9.05
C ILE A 45 -9.38 -3.22 -9.89
N ILE A 46 -10.24 -4.22 -10.03
CA ILE A 46 -9.95 -5.48 -10.73
C ILE A 46 -9.63 -5.21 -12.20
N GLU A 47 -10.37 -4.31 -12.85
CA GLU A 47 -10.10 -3.92 -14.23
C GLU A 47 -8.73 -3.22 -14.38
N ALA A 48 -8.37 -2.35 -13.43
CA ALA A 48 -7.06 -1.73 -13.41
C ALA A 48 -5.93 -2.76 -13.24
N ILE A 49 -6.09 -3.76 -12.36
CA ILE A 49 -5.15 -4.88 -12.18
C ILE A 49 -5.02 -5.71 -13.48
N HIS A 50 -6.13 -6.00 -14.17
CA HIS A 50 -6.09 -6.76 -15.42
C HIS A 50 -5.32 -6.04 -16.53
N ARG A 51 -5.34 -4.70 -16.55
CA ARG A 51 -4.62 -3.87 -17.52
C ARG A 51 -3.16 -3.62 -17.17
N ALA A 52 -2.70 -4.04 -15.99
CA ALA A 52 -1.29 -3.93 -15.59
C ALA A 52 -0.37 -4.69 -16.55
N ARG A 53 0.77 -4.07 -16.88
CA ARG A 53 1.73 -4.59 -17.84
C ARG A 53 3.08 -4.96 -17.25
N ARG A 54 3.48 -4.32 -16.12
CA ARG A 54 4.82 -4.50 -15.54
C ARG A 54 4.79 -4.64 -14.02
N GLN A 55 4.06 -3.77 -13.32
CA GLN A 55 4.16 -3.68 -11.87
C GLN A 55 2.84 -3.30 -11.20
N ILE A 56 2.59 -3.87 -10.02
CA ILE A 56 1.53 -3.47 -9.10
C ILE A 56 2.12 -3.39 -7.69
N LEU A 57 2.10 -2.21 -7.09
CA LEU A 57 2.53 -1.97 -5.70
C LEU A 57 1.30 -1.64 -4.86
N VAL A 58 1.10 -2.38 -3.78
CA VAL A 58 -0.06 -2.23 -2.89
C VAL A 58 0.38 -1.82 -1.50
N GLN A 59 -0.30 -0.84 -0.89
CA GLN A 59 -0.34 -0.61 0.55
C GLN A 59 -1.78 -0.80 1.03
N ALA A 60 -2.01 -1.79 1.88
CA ALA A 60 -3.33 -2.18 2.31
C ALA A 60 -3.42 -2.19 3.84
N TYR A 61 -4.26 -1.32 4.41
CA TYR A 61 -4.66 -1.48 5.80
C TYR A 61 -5.34 -2.84 5.99
N SER A 62 -6.37 -3.13 5.20
CA SER A 62 -7.06 -4.44 5.20
C SER A 62 -7.28 -4.94 3.78
N LEU A 63 -6.96 -6.22 3.54
CA LEU A 63 -7.15 -6.90 2.26
C LEU A 63 -7.83 -8.26 2.51
N THR A 64 -9.14 -8.28 2.34
CA THR A 64 -10.00 -9.48 2.55
C THR A 64 -10.89 -9.79 1.35
N HIS A 65 -10.99 -8.88 0.35
CA HIS A 65 -11.82 -9.09 -0.84
C HIS A 65 -11.22 -10.19 -1.72
N LYS A 66 -12.00 -11.26 -1.92
CA LYS A 66 -11.53 -12.47 -2.64
C LYS A 66 -11.13 -12.17 -4.07
N ASP A 67 -11.97 -11.43 -4.80
CA ASP A 67 -11.78 -11.21 -6.23
C ASP A 67 -10.63 -10.23 -6.50
N ILE A 68 -10.41 -9.23 -5.62
CA ILE A 68 -9.23 -8.36 -5.70
C ILE A 68 -7.96 -9.18 -5.45
N ALA A 69 -7.94 -10.02 -4.41
CA ALA A 69 -6.81 -10.89 -4.12
C ALA A 69 -6.55 -11.86 -5.29
N GLN A 70 -7.60 -12.45 -5.86
CA GLN A 70 -7.49 -13.33 -7.02
C GLN A 70 -6.89 -12.60 -8.23
N ALA A 71 -7.35 -11.39 -8.52
CA ALA A 71 -6.81 -10.57 -9.62
C ALA A 71 -5.31 -10.26 -9.44
N LEU A 72 -4.86 -9.98 -8.20
CA LEU A 72 -3.45 -9.77 -7.88
C LEU A 72 -2.62 -11.05 -8.10
N ALA A 73 -3.12 -12.21 -7.66
CA ALA A 73 -2.47 -13.50 -7.89
C ALA A 73 -2.39 -13.83 -9.39
N ASP A 74 -3.46 -13.53 -10.15
CA ASP A 74 -3.50 -13.74 -11.59
C ASP A 74 -2.50 -12.81 -12.32
N ALA A 75 -2.38 -11.56 -11.88
CA ALA A 75 -1.38 -10.64 -12.38
C ALA A 75 0.04 -11.20 -12.12
N ARG A 76 0.29 -11.74 -10.93
CA ARG A 76 1.58 -12.39 -10.60
C ARG A 76 1.87 -13.56 -11.54
N ARG A 77 0.88 -14.42 -11.82
CA ARG A 77 1.02 -15.56 -12.77
C ARG A 77 1.26 -15.10 -14.22
N ARG A 78 0.76 -13.93 -14.60
CA ARG A 78 1.08 -13.31 -15.90
C ARG A 78 2.50 -12.74 -15.98
N GLY A 79 3.29 -12.78 -14.89
CA GLY A 79 4.66 -12.25 -14.85
C GLY A 79 4.73 -10.77 -14.41
N ILE A 80 3.63 -10.18 -13.95
CA ILE A 80 3.62 -8.82 -13.40
C ILE A 80 4.34 -8.83 -12.03
N ASP A 81 5.18 -7.82 -11.77
CA ASP A 81 5.80 -7.61 -10.46
C ASP A 81 4.77 -7.08 -9.48
N VAL A 82 4.09 -8.00 -8.78
CA VAL A 82 3.08 -7.66 -7.75
C VAL A 82 3.74 -7.71 -6.38
N GLN A 83 3.61 -6.64 -5.61
CA GLN A 83 4.16 -6.52 -4.26
C GLN A 83 3.14 -5.88 -3.31
N VAL A 84 3.01 -6.41 -2.09
CA VAL A 84 2.03 -5.95 -1.09
C VAL A 84 2.72 -5.60 0.21
N ILE A 85 2.43 -4.40 0.75
CA ILE A 85 2.71 -4.01 2.14
C ILE A 85 1.36 -3.90 2.84
N ALA A 86 1.26 -4.47 4.05
CA ALA A 86 0.02 -4.47 4.81
C ALA A 86 0.25 -4.22 6.30
N ASP A 87 -0.84 -3.89 6.99
CA ASP A 87 -0.87 -3.71 8.44
C ASP A 87 -0.81 -5.06 9.17
N PRO A 88 0.10 -5.24 10.16
CA PRO A 88 0.23 -6.50 10.89
C PRO A 88 -0.98 -6.82 11.75
N GLU A 89 -1.59 -5.84 12.45
CA GLU A 89 -2.74 -6.09 13.32
C GLU A 89 -3.97 -6.53 12.51
N GLN A 90 -4.18 -5.95 11.33
CA GLN A 90 -5.28 -6.35 10.45
C GLN A 90 -5.06 -7.75 9.87
N HIS A 91 -3.82 -8.16 9.73
CA HIS A 91 -3.50 -9.54 9.34
C HIS A 91 -3.82 -10.53 10.47
N GLU A 92 -3.37 -10.25 11.68
CA GLU A 92 -3.52 -11.14 12.83
C GLU A 92 -4.98 -11.25 13.32
N ARG A 93 -5.71 -10.13 13.37
CA ARG A 93 -7.11 -10.08 13.81
C ARG A 93 -8.10 -10.55 12.74
N GLY A 94 -7.69 -10.56 11.49
CA GLY A 94 -8.57 -10.84 10.36
C GLY A 94 -8.57 -12.30 9.95
N ALA A 95 -9.44 -13.14 10.51
CA ALA A 95 -9.62 -14.53 10.06
C ALA A 95 -9.89 -14.69 8.56
N THR A 96 -10.28 -13.60 7.89
CA THR A 96 -10.54 -13.53 6.44
C THR A 96 -9.43 -12.84 5.65
N SER A 97 -8.30 -12.49 6.27
CA SER A 97 -7.14 -11.88 5.59
C SER A 97 -6.68 -12.76 4.42
N ARG A 98 -6.40 -12.12 3.28
CA ARG A 98 -5.91 -12.79 2.08
C ARG A 98 -4.39 -12.74 1.92
N LEU A 99 -3.69 -12.13 2.87
CA LEU A 99 -2.25 -11.90 2.76
C LEU A 99 -1.44 -13.21 2.74
N ALA A 100 -1.73 -14.14 3.65
CA ALA A 100 -1.07 -15.44 3.66
C ALA A 100 -1.34 -16.21 2.36
N TRP A 101 -2.60 -16.22 1.91
CA TRP A 101 -2.96 -16.85 0.65
C TRP A 101 -2.25 -16.21 -0.55
N LEU A 102 -2.14 -14.87 -0.61
CA LEU A 102 -1.39 -14.17 -1.68
C LEU A 102 0.08 -14.58 -1.68
N ALA A 103 0.68 -14.67 -0.51
CA ALA A 103 2.05 -15.08 -0.38
C ALA A 103 2.24 -16.55 -0.82
N GLU A 104 1.30 -17.47 -0.54
CA GLU A 104 1.25 -18.85 -1.08
C GLU A 104 1.14 -18.86 -2.61
N GLN A 105 0.49 -17.85 -3.22
CA GLN A 105 0.44 -17.68 -4.67
C GLN A 105 1.72 -17.03 -5.26
N GLY A 106 2.77 -16.86 -4.45
CA GLY A 106 4.06 -16.30 -4.87
C GLY A 106 4.08 -14.77 -4.99
N VAL A 107 3.10 -14.07 -4.41
CA VAL A 107 3.11 -12.61 -4.28
C VAL A 107 3.95 -12.23 -3.07
N PRO A 108 5.05 -11.47 -3.20
CA PRO A 108 5.77 -10.94 -2.04
C PRO A 108 4.87 -10.07 -1.18
N VAL A 109 4.78 -10.39 0.11
CA VAL A 109 4.00 -9.66 1.11
C VAL A 109 4.89 -9.26 2.28
N TRP A 110 4.76 -8.02 2.73
CA TRP A 110 5.44 -7.49 3.91
C TRP A 110 4.44 -6.90 4.87
N LEU A 111 4.78 -6.90 6.16
CA LEU A 111 4.01 -6.29 7.23
C LEU A 111 4.76 -5.05 7.76
N ASP A 112 4.09 -3.91 7.73
CA ASP A 112 4.62 -2.63 8.21
C ASP A 112 4.11 -2.34 9.62
N GLY A 113 4.93 -2.64 10.63
CA GLY A 113 4.63 -2.40 12.04
C GLY A 113 5.33 -1.17 12.64
N GLU A 114 5.96 -0.31 11.82
CA GLU A 114 6.67 0.88 12.29
C GLU A 114 5.72 1.96 12.85
N HIS A 115 4.49 1.99 12.34
CA HIS A 115 3.47 2.97 12.73
C HIS A 115 2.40 2.33 13.61
N ALA A 116 1.67 3.15 14.37
CA ALA A 116 0.51 2.69 15.14
C ALA A 116 -0.55 1.96 14.27
N ALA A 117 -0.61 2.31 12.99
CA ALA A 117 -1.34 1.59 11.96
C ALA A 117 -0.78 1.94 10.58
N ALA A 118 -0.53 0.95 9.74
CA ALA A 118 -0.23 1.14 8.31
C ALA A 118 -1.56 1.36 7.56
N HIS A 119 -2.20 2.51 7.80
CA HIS A 119 -3.59 2.78 7.44
C HIS A 119 -3.81 3.18 5.96
N ASN A 120 -2.86 2.93 5.08
CA ASN A 120 -2.93 3.26 3.67
C ASN A 120 -3.89 2.33 2.91
N LYS A 121 -4.57 2.89 1.91
CA LYS A 121 -5.37 2.16 0.91
C LYS A 121 -4.93 2.69 -0.44
N VAL A 122 -3.83 2.13 -0.94
CA VAL A 122 -3.15 2.59 -2.15
C VAL A 122 -2.81 1.41 -3.04
N MET A 123 -3.04 1.55 -4.34
CA MET A 123 -2.52 0.65 -5.34
C MET A 123 -1.93 1.48 -6.49
N LEU A 124 -0.70 1.13 -6.87
CA LEU A 124 0.03 1.78 -7.94
C LEU A 124 0.24 0.77 -9.06
N ILE A 125 -0.04 1.18 -10.29
CA ILE A 125 0.11 0.29 -11.44
C ILE A 125 1.03 0.96 -12.45
N ASP A 126 2.05 0.22 -12.90
CA ASP A 126 2.99 0.59 -13.95
C ASP A 126 3.66 1.94 -13.70
N THR A 127 4.13 2.17 -12.47
CA THR A 127 4.86 3.40 -12.10
C THR A 127 6.03 3.65 -13.07
N GLY A 128 6.23 4.90 -13.47
CA GLY A 128 7.20 5.28 -14.50
C GLY A 128 6.67 5.19 -15.94
N ALA A 129 5.48 4.65 -16.17
CA ALA A 129 4.82 4.72 -17.47
C ALA A 129 4.04 6.04 -17.64
N PRO A 130 3.86 6.54 -18.89
CA PRO A 130 3.06 7.74 -19.14
C PRO A 130 1.60 7.62 -18.67
N ASP A 131 1.05 6.41 -18.69
CA ASP A 131 -0.31 6.06 -18.29
C ASP A 131 -0.39 5.35 -16.92
N ALA A 132 0.63 5.57 -16.07
CA ALA A 132 0.65 5.07 -14.71
C ALA A 132 -0.64 5.37 -13.95
N VAL A 133 -1.06 4.43 -13.10
CA VAL A 133 -2.29 4.55 -12.31
C VAL A 133 -1.99 4.63 -10.83
N VAL A 134 -2.69 5.53 -10.15
CA VAL A 134 -2.79 5.61 -8.69
C VAL A 134 -4.24 5.38 -8.30
N LEU A 135 -4.49 4.35 -7.49
CA LEU A 135 -5.77 4.15 -6.81
C LEU A 135 -5.59 4.51 -5.33
N THR A 136 -6.47 5.35 -4.80
CA THR A 136 -6.44 5.76 -3.40
C THR A 136 -7.81 6.27 -2.94
N GLY A 137 -8.02 6.36 -1.62
CA GLY A 137 -9.26 6.82 -1.01
C GLY A 137 -9.46 6.24 0.37
N SER A 138 -10.70 6.22 0.85
CA SER A 138 -11.06 5.55 2.11
C SER A 138 -11.31 4.05 1.94
N PHE A 139 -11.52 3.57 0.70
CA PHE A 139 -11.91 2.21 0.37
C PHE A 139 -10.85 1.18 0.77
N ASN A 140 -11.08 0.43 1.86
CA ASN A 140 -10.29 -0.76 2.16
C ASN A 140 -10.58 -1.86 1.11
N PHE A 141 -9.60 -2.69 0.80
CA PHE A 141 -9.77 -3.78 -0.17
C PHE A 141 -10.57 -4.95 0.45
N THR A 142 -11.81 -4.65 0.87
CA THR A 142 -12.68 -5.57 1.63
C THR A 142 -14.08 -5.63 1.06
N HIS A 143 -14.78 -6.74 1.31
CA HIS A 143 -16.20 -6.87 0.98
C HIS A 143 -17.07 -5.82 1.72
N ALA A 144 -16.73 -5.50 2.97
CA ALA A 144 -17.47 -4.49 3.72
C ALA A 144 -17.37 -3.09 3.08
N ALA A 145 -16.19 -2.73 2.56
CA ALA A 145 -15.99 -1.46 1.86
C ALA A 145 -16.86 -1.37 0.60
N GLN A 146 -17.06 -2.49 -0.13
CA GLN A 146 -17.90 -2.50 -1.33
C GLN A 146 -19.40 -2.44 -1.02
N TYR A 147 -19.88 -3.16 0.02
CA TYR A 147 -21.31 -3.43 0.16
C TYR A 147 -21.96 -2.86 1.43
N ARG A 148 -21.18 -2.38 2.40
CA ARG A 148 -21.69 -2.00 3.72
C ARG A 148 -21.28 -0.62 4.19
N ASN A 149 -20.08 -0.17 3.83
CA ASN A 149 -19.52 1.09 4.30
C ASN A 149 -19.77 2.22 3.28
N ALA A 150 -19.89 3.44 3.77
CA ALA A 150 -19.79 4.62 2.93
C ALA A 150 -18.30 4.93 2.70
N GLU A 151 -17.81 4.67 1.48
CA GLU A 151 -16.41 4.86 1.10
C GLU A 151 -16.29 5.64 -0.21
N ASN A 152 -15.08 6.11 -0.48
CA ASN A 152 -14.71 6.64 -1.78
C ASN A 152 -13.44 5.97 -2.30
N LEU A 153 -13.37 5.85 -3.63
CA LEU A 153 -12.18 5.40 -4.35
C LEU A 153 -11.93 6.34 -5.53
N LEU A 154 -10.71 6.81 -5.66
CA LEU A 154 -10.20 7.55 -6.80
C LEU A 154 -9.25 6.66 -7.60
N LEU A 155 -9.40 6.66 -8.92
CA LEU A 155 -8.43 6.16 -9.87
C LEU A 155 -7.92 7.35 -10.69
N LEU A 156 -6.64 7.65 -10.54
CA LEU A 156 -5.94 8.71 -11.28
C LEU A 156 -5.00 8.07 -12.29
N ARG A 157 -5.17 8.37 -13.57
CA ARG A 157 -4.37 7.82 -14.67
C ARG A 157 -3.67 8.92 -15.43
N GLY A 158 -2.41 8.69 -15.82
CA GLY A 158 -1.70 9.61 -16.71
C GLY A 158 -1.05 10.81 -16.01
N ASN A 159 -0.76 10.66 -14.70
CA ASN A 159 0.09 11.60 -13.95
C ASN A 159 1.33 10.88 -13.39
N PRO A 160 2.40 10.72 -14.19
CA PRO A 160 3.62 10.00 -13.77
C PRO A 160 4.29 10.63 -12.54
N ALA A 161 4.23 11.96 -12.39
CA ALA A 161 4.82 12.64 -11.23
C ALA A 161 4.09 12.28 -9.93
N LEU A 162 2.76 12.18 -9.97
CA LEU A 162 1.96 11.70 -8.83
C LEU A 162 2.26 10.23 -8.53
N ALA A 163 2.29 9.38 -9.56
CA ALA A 163 2.58 7.96 -9.40
C ALA A 163 3.98 7.73 -8.79
N GLU A 164 4.98 8.52 -9.19
CA GLU A 164 6.33 8.43 -8.62
C GLU A 164 6.38 8.93 -7.16
N ALA A 165 5.64 9.98 -6.81
CA ALA A 165 5.55 10.45 -5.43
C ALA A 165 4.97 9.35 -4.50
N TYR A 166 3.91 8.67 -4.94
CA TYR A 166 3.33 7.54 -4.21
C TYR A 166 4.27 6.33 -4.18
N ALA A 167 4.97 6.03 -5.28
CA ALA A 167 5.95 4.95 -5.33
C ALA A 167 7.15 5.21 -4.41
N ALA A 168 7.61 6.46 -4.33
CA ALA A 168 8.65 6.87 -3.38
C ALA A 168 8.19 6.66 -1.93
N ASN A 169 6.92 6.98 -1.61
CA ASN A 169 6.34 6.70 -0.31
C ASN A 169 6.27 5.18 -0.05
N TRP A 170 5.78 4.40 -1.01
CA TRP A 170 5.73 2.94 -0.90
C TRP A 170 7.12 2.35 -0.60
N ARG A 171 8.16 2.80 -1.31
CA ARG A 171 9.55 2.35 -1.06
C ARG A 171 10.05 2.70 0.34
N ARG A 172 9.69 3.87 0.90
CA ARG A 172 10.03 4.22 2.29
C ARG A 172 9.43 3.23 3.28
N HIS A 173 8.15 2.89 3.14
CA HIS A 173 7.50 1.88 3.98
C HIS A 173 8.10 0.49 3.78
N ARG A 174 8.50 0.14 2.56
CA ARG A 174 9.11 -1.15 2.25
C ARG A 174 10.45 -1.38 2.96
N ILE A 175 11.21 -0.32 3.27
CA ILE A 175 12.54 -0.41 3.93
C ILE A 175 12.42 -1.01 5.33
N HIS A 176 11.40 -0.67 6.10
CA HIS A 176 11.20 -1.15 7.47
C HIS A 176 10.15 -2.27 7.59
N ALA A 177 9.40 -2.54 6.55
CA ALA A 177 8.42 -3.61 6.56
C ALA A 177 9.09 -5.01 6.54
N LEU A 178 8.60 -5.92 7.38
CA LEU A 178 9.13 -7.27 7.53
C LEU A 178 8.41 -8.26 6.59
N PRO A 179 9.13 -9.20 5.97
CA PRO A 179 8.49 -10.20 5.12
C PRO A 179 7.46 -11.01 5.91
N LEU A 180 6.29 -11.26 5.30
CA LEU A 180 5.36 -12.24 5.82
C LEU A 180 5.91 -13.64 5.54
N HIS A 181 6.42 -14.29 6.60
CA HIS A 181 6.92 -15.65 6.51
C HIS A 181 5.76 -16.66 6.59
N HIS A 182 5.73 -17.61 5.66
CA HIS A 182 4.86 -18.78 5.82
C HIS A 182 5.41 -19.62 6.97
N GLY A 183 4.62 -19.85 8.00
CA GLY A 183 4.90 -20.92 8.94
C GLY A 183 4.94 -22.25 8.15
N ARG A 184 6.07 -22.93 8.22
CA ARG A 184 6.18 -24.31 7.74
C ARG A 184 5.34 -25.25 8.60
#